data_2ad9ca4c54ac1f0cdd9d94080996f49e
#
_entry.id   2ad9ca4c54ac1f0cdd9d94080996f49e
#
_cell.length_a   1.000
_cell.length_b   1.000
_cell.length_c   1.000
_cell.angle_alpha   90.00
_cell.angle_beta   90.00
_cell.angle_gamma   90.00
#
_symmetry.space_group_name_H-M   'P 1'
#
loop_
_entity.id
_entity.type
_entity.pdbx_description
1 polymer ?
#
loop_
_entity_poly.entity_id
_entity_poly.type
_entity_poly.pdbx_seq_one_letter_code
_entity_poly.pdbx_strand_id
1 'polypeptide(L)'
;MKLDHEWQGIMNETLHQYDPKDLSDYLVSHVPGFSKLKEIEKFSDGQSNPTYKATDITGTNYVLRAKPPGQLLKSAHAVDREFRVMSALANTEIPVPKMLHLSGQETPLGTQFFVMEYLVGTVFWDPALPGHSNSFRQKTFTELVTILSKLHDLSPT
;
A
#
# COMPACT_ATOMS: atom_id res chain seq x y z
N MET A 1 15.30 8.98 -25.87
CA MET A 1 14.53 7.73 -26.07
C MET A 1 13.05 8.13 -26.06
N LYS A 2 12.33 8.01 -27.17
CA LYS A 2 10.89 8.32 -27.20
C LYS A 2 10.16 7.19 -26.47
N LEU A 3 9.49 7.53 -25.38
CA LEU A 3 8.56 6.62 -24.70
C LEU A 3 7.41 6.33 -25.69
N ASP A 4 7.03 5.08 -25.81
CA ASP A 4 5.92 4.67 -26.63
C ASP A 4 4.62 5.32 -26.11
N HIS A 5 3.70 5.69 -27.01
CA HIS A 5 2.45 6.38 -26.70
C HIS A 5 1.60 5.69 -25.61
N GLU A 6 1.78 4.39 -25.40
CA GLU A 6 1.08 3.57 -24.40
C GLU A 6 1.37 3.98 -22.94
N TRP A 7 2.54 4.58 -22.68
CA TRP A 7 3.01 4.90 -21.33
C TRP A 7 2.89 6.37 -20.93
N GLN A 8 2.49 7.24 -21.85
CA GLN A 8 2.41 8.69 -21.59
C GLN A 8 1.36 9.10 -20.56
N GLY A 9 0.33 8.28 -20.34
CA GLY A 9 -0.71 8.53 -19.33
C GLY A 9 -0.38 8.01 -17.92
N ILE A 10 0.69 7.21 -17.77
CA ILE A 10 1.05 6.54 -16.51
C ILE A 10 1.96 7.40 -15.63
N MET A 11 2.63 8.39 -16.23
CA MET A 11 3.64 9.22 -15.54
C MET A 11 3.00 10.39 -14.81
N ASN A 12 2.84 10.26 -13.50
CA ASN A 12 2.57 11.39 -12.62
C ASN A 12 3.90 11.97 -12.09
N GLU A 13 3.97 13.27 -11.80
CA GLU A 13 5.20 14.07 -11.53
C GLU A 13 6.17 13.47 -10.49
N THR A 14 5.74 12.53 -9.68
CA THR A 14 6.55 11.93 -8.60
C THR A 14 7.29 10.64 -9.02
N LEU A 15 7.04 10.14 -10.22
CA LEU A 15 7.51 8.83 -10.69
C LEU A 15 8.59 8.95 -11.79
N HIS A 16 9.26 10.09 -11.92
CA HIS A 16 10.26 10.35 -12.96
C HIS A 16 11.54 9.50 -12.91
N GLN A 17 11.65 8.54 -11.98
CA GLN A 17 12.90 7.80 -11.77
C GLN A 17 12.86 6.32 -12.18
N TYR A 18 11.77 5.80 -12.74
CA TYR A 18 11.72 4.41 -13.18
C TYR A 18 11.01 4.24 -14.53
N ASP A 19 11.34 3.14 -15.22
CA ASP A 19 10.67 2.74 -16.44
C ASP A 19 9.36 2.01 -16.09
N PRO A 20 8.18 2.50 -16.52
CA PRO A 20 6.90 1.84 -16.26
C PRO A 20 6.85 0.40 -16.79
N LYS A 21 7.58 0.10 -17.86
CA LYS A 21 7.66 -1.23 -18.42
C LYS A 21 8.41 -2.17 -17.47
N ASP A 22 9.56 -1.73 -16.93
CA ASP A 22 10.35 -2.53 -15.99
C ASP A 22 9.57 -2.80 -14.71
N LEU A 23 8.82 -1.81 -14.21
CA LEU A 23 7.93 -2.00 -13.06
C LEU A 23 6.80 -2.98 -13.38
N SER A 24 6.18 -2.87 -14.56
CA SER A 24 5.13 -3.80 -14.99
C SER A 24 5.65 -5.25 -15.06
N ASP A 25 6.79 -5.45 -15.71
CA ASP A 25 7.41 -6.78 -15.86
C ASP A 25 7.80 -7.36 -14.48
N TYR A 26 8.29 -6.51 -13.58
CA TYR A 26 8.58 -6.90 -12.20
C TYR A 26 7.32 -7.34 -11.46
N LEU A 27 6.24 -6.54 -11.51
CA LEU A 27 4.98 -6.85 -10.81
C LEU A 27 4.34 -8.13 -11.34
N VAL A 28 4.33 -8.35 -12.67
CA VAL A 28 3.84 -9.58 -13.29
C VAL A 28 4.60 -10.81 -12.79
N SER A 29 5.92 -10.67 -12.61
CA SER A 29 6.78 -11.80 -12.22
C SER A 29 6.69 -12.14 -10.73
N HIS A 30 6.32 -11.18 -9.86
CA HIS A 30 6.46 -11.33 -8.40
C HIS A 30 5.14 -11.23 -7.63
N VAL A 31 4.10 -10.61 -8.20
CA VAL A 31 2.81 -10.41 -7.51
C VAL A 31 1.78 -11.41 -8.01
N PRO A 32 1.32 -12.33 -7.17
CA PRO A 32 0.33 -13.33 -7.57
C PRO A 32 -0.95 -12.68 -8.12
N GLY A 33 -1.32 -13.08 -9.33
CA GLY A 33 -2.54 -12.60 -10.00
C GLY A 33 -2.41 -11.23 -10.66
N PHE A 34 -1.26 -10.56 -10.56
CA PHE A 34 -1.04 -9.30 -11.26
C PHE A 34 -0.83 -9.56 -12.76
N SER A 35 -1.55 -8.80 -13.57
CA SER A 35 -1.37 -8.75 -15.02
C SER A 35 -0.47 -7.57 -15.41
N LYS A 36 -0.50 -7.14 -16.66
CA LYS A 36 0.27 -5.97 -17.12
C LYS A 36 -0.21 -4.69 -16.41
N LEU A 37 0.71 -3.84 -15.99
CA LEU A 37 0.39 -2.54 -15.38
C LEU A 37 -0.34 -1.66 -16.41
N LYS A 38 -1.51 -1.14 -16.03
CA LYS A 38 -2.31 -0.20 -16.82
C LYS A 38 -2.10 1.22 -16.34
N GLU A 39 -2.09 1.41 -15.03
CA GLU A 39 -2.06 2.74 -14.41
C GLU A 39 -1.45 2.66 -13.02
N ILE A 40 -0.77 3.71 -12.61
CA ILE A 40 -0.29 3.89 -11.23
C ILE A 40 -0.52 5.33 -10.79
N GLU A 41 -1.19 5.48 -9.65
CA GLU A 41 -1.54 6.77 -9.06
C GLU A 41 -0.97 6.86 -7.66
N LYS A 42 -0.35 7.98 -7.32
CA LYS A 42 0.08 8.25 -5.94
C LYS A 42 -1.11 8.71 -5.11
N PHE A 43 -1.29 8.13 -3.92
CA PHE A 43 -2.21 8.71 -2.96
C PHE A 43 -1.69 10.07 -2.48
N SER A 44 -2.60 11.06 -2.43
CA SER A 44 -2.28 12.44 -2.00
C SER A 44 -1.86 12.51 -0.53
N ASP A 45 -2.32 11.55 0.27
CA ASP A 45 -2.22 11.53 1.71
C ASP A 45 -1.22 10.46 2.16
N GLY A 46 -0.22 10.86 2.90
CA GLY A 46 0.83 9.96 3.40
C GLY A 46 2.21 10.61 3.29
N GLN A 47 2.66 11.24 4.37
CA GLN A 47 3.90 12.04 4.34
C GLN A 47 5.18 11.21 4.54
N SER A 48 5.08 9.98 5.05
CA SER A 48 6.26 9.21 5.44
C SER A 48 6.75 8.23 4.37
N ASN A 49 5.89 7.34 3.92
CA ASN A 49 6.20 6.34 2.90
C ASN A 49 5.28 6.54 1.69
N PRO A 50 5.82 6.83 0.50
CA PRO A 50 4.99 7.01 -0.69
C PRO A 50 4.18 5.75 -0.97
N THR A 51 2.89 5.95 -1.15
CA THR A 51 1.92 4.88 -1.37
C THR A 51 1.20 5.13 -2.69
N TYR A 52 1.04 4.10 -3.48
CA TYR A 52 0.48 4.16 -4.82
C TYR A 52 -0.63 3.13 -4.99
N LYS A 53 -1.63 3.48 -5.77
CA LYS A 53 -2.61 2.54 -6.31
C LYS A 53 -2.10 2.10 -7.69
N ALA A 54 -1.85 0.82 -7.86
CA ALA A 54 -1.52 0.22 -9.14
C ALA A 54 -2.75 -0.54 -9.68
N THR A 55 -3.17 -0.21 -10.90
CA THR A 55 -4.28 -0.87 -11.58
C THR A 55 -3.72 -1.68 -12.74
N ASP A 56 -4.07 -2.94 -12.83
CA ASP A 56 -3.67 -3.79 -13.95
C ASP A 56 -4.66 -3.70 -15.13
N ILE A 57 -4.32 -4.33 -16.24
CA ILE A 57 -5.17 -4.33 -17.45
C ILE A 57 -6.50 -5.05 -17.27
N THR A 58 -6.67 -5.87 -16.24
CA THR A 58 -7.94 -6.51 -15.90
C THR A 58 -8.85 -5.60 -15.08
N GLY A 59 -8.34 -4.46 -14.62
CA GLY A 59 -9.03 -3.52 -13.74
C GLY A 59 -8.86 -3.85 -12.25
N THR A 60 -8.04 -4.85 -11.92
CA THR A 60 -7.74 -5.18 -10.52
C THR A 60 -6.80 -4.13 -9.92
N ASN A 61 -7.12 -3.68 -8.71
CA ASN A 61 -6.34 -2.68 -7.99
C ASN A 61 -5.46 -3.33 -6.91
N TYR A 62 -4.27 -2.77 -6.76
CA TYR A 62 -3.28 -3.14 -5.76
C TYR A 62 -2.73 -1.89 -5.09
N VAL A 63 -2.19 -2.04 -3.89
CA VAL A 63 -1.48 -0.96 -3.21
C VAL A 63 0.01 -1.27 -3.17
N LEU A 64 0.81 -0.36 -3.70
CA LEU A 64 2.26 -0.34 -3.58
C LEU A 64 2.66 0.65 -2.48
N ARG A 65 3.50 0.23 -1.52
CA ARG A 65 4.04 1.13 -0.50
C ARG A 65 5.55 1.02 -0.48
N ALA A 66 6.24 2.13 -0.78
CA ALA A 66 7.67 2.19 -0.98
C ALA A 66 8.37 3.01 0.11
N LYS A 67 9.65 2.74 0.31
CA LYS A 67 10.52 3.68 1.06
C LYS A 67 10.67 4.97 0.24
N PRO A 68 10.73 6.14 0.87
CA PRO A 68 11.06 7.36 0.15
C PRO A 68 12.49 7.27 -0.41
N PRO A 69 12.79 7.94 -1.52
CA PRO A 69 14.14 8.00 -2.08
C PRO A 69 15.07 8.80 -1.17
N GLY A 70 16.38 8.51 -1.25
CA GLY A 70 17.43 9.26 -0.55
C GLY A 70 18.03 8.53 0.66
N GLN A 71 18.92 9.22 1.38
CA GLN A 71 19.54 8.69 2.60
C GLN A 71 18.57 8.78 3.77
N LEU A 72 18.16 7.63 4.28
CA LEU A 72 17.22 7.52 5.38
C LEU A 72 17.94 7.10 6.66
N LEU A 73 17.42 7.55 7.81
CA LEU A 73 17.86 7.03 9.11
C LEU A 73 17.57 5.51 9.16
N LYS A 74 18.49 4.73 9.74
CA LYS A 74 18.45 3.25 9.75
C LYS A 74 17.15 2.62 10.25
N SER A 75 16.38 3.32 11.08
CA SER A 75 15.10 2.85 11.65
C SER A 75 13.86 3.53 11.08
N ALA A 76 14.04 4.57 10.26
CA ALA A 76 12.93 5.28 9.64
C ALA A 76 12.49 4.56 8.35
N HIS A 77 11.20 4.62 8.06
CA HIS A 77 10.63 4.12 6.80
C HIS A 77 10.83 2.60 6.55
N ALA A 78 10.75 1.80 7.60
CA ALA A 78 10.96 0.34 7.54
C ALA A 78 9.74 -0.39 6.94
N VAL A 79 9.54 -0.31 5.62
CA VAL A 79 8.45 -0.99 4.89
C VAL A 79 8.50 -2.51 5.07
N ASP A 80 9.68 -3.09 5.23
CA ASP A 80 9.87 -4.51 5.54
C ASP A 80 9.31 -4.90 6.92
N ARG A 81 9.38 -3.99 7.90
CA ARG A 81 8.77 -4.19 9.21
C ARG A 81 7.25 -4.11 9.11
N GLU A 82 6.72 -3.10 8.41
CA GLU A 82 5.28 -2.97 8.16
C GLU A 82 4.74 -4.25 7.49
N PHE A 83 5.39 -4.72 6.44
CA PHE A 83 5.03 -5.96 5.75
C PHE A 83 5.03 -7.17 6.69
N ARG A 84 6.08 -7.36 7.50
CA ARG A 84 6.18 -8.49 8.44
C ARG A 84 5.09 -8.46 9.50
N VAL A 85 4.82 -7.29 10.09
CA VAL A 85 3.76 -7.15 11.10
C VAL A 85 2.40 -7.49 10.50
N MET A 86 2.04 -6.89 9.35
CA MET A 86 0.76 -7.19 8.70
C MET A 86 0.65 -8.66 8.26
N SER A 87 1.74 -9.25 7.77
CA SER A 87 1.77 -10.68 7.42
C SER A 87 1.57 -11.58 8.64
N ALA A 88 2.16 -11.24 9.79
CA ALA A 88 1.96 -12.00 11.04
C ALA A 88 0.51 -11.89 11.54
N LEU A 89 -0.11 -10.73 11.36
CA LEU A 89 -1.51 -10.50 11.76
C LEU A 89 -2.53 -11.17 10.81
N ALA A 90 -2.15 -11.57 9.62
CA ALA A 90 -3.06 -12.11 8.59
C ALA A 90 -3.82 -13.38 9.02
N ASN A 91 -3.27 -14.15 9.98
CA ASN A 91 -3.90 -15.36 10.52
C ASN A 91 -4.59 -15.12 11.88
N THR A 92 -4.81 -13.87 12.24
CA THR A 92 -5.50 -13.46 13.48
C THR A 92 -6.86 -12.84 13.14
N GLU A 93 -7.61 -12.46 14.18
CA GLU A 93 -8.86 -11.70 14.01
C GLU A 93 -8.65 -10.22 13.75
N ILE A 94 -7.41 -9.76 13.61
CA ILE A 94 -7.10 -8.37 13.31
C ILE A 94 -7.25 -8.12 11.81
N PRO A 95 -8.11 -7.19 11.38
CA PRO A 95 -8.32 -6.92 9.97
C PRO A 95 -7.11 -6.17 9.39
N VAL A 96 -6.33 -6.87 8.59
CA VAL A 96 -5.20 -6.32 7.83
C VAL A 96 -5.36 -6.65 6.35
N PRO A 97 -4.84 -5.82 5.43
CA PRO A 97 -4.83 -6.16 4.02
C PRO A 97 -3.96 -7.41 3.76
N LYS A 98 -4.33 -8.18 2.76
CA LYS A 98 -3.53 -9.33 2.32
C LYS A 98 -2.19 -8.85 1.77
N MET A 99 -1.09 -9.29 2.36
CA MET A 99 0.25 -9.04 1.86
C MET A 99 0.54 -9.95 0.67
N LEU A 100 1.00 -9.38 -0.44
CA LEU A 100 1.20 -10.10 -1.70
C LEU A 100 2.68 -10.28 -2.03
N HIS A 101 3.51 -9.25 -1.83
CA HIS A 101 4.92 -9.29 -2.18
C HIS A 101 5.72 -8.25 -1.39
N LEU A 102 6.91 -8.63 -0.93
CA LEU A 102 7.93 -7.72 -0.40
C LEU A 102 9.15 -7.76 -1.33
N SER A 103 9.53 -6.63 -1.89
CA SER A 103 10.66 -6.54 -2.79
C SER A 103 12.01 -6.62 -2.05
N GLY A 104 13.07 -6.98 -2.79
CA GLY A 104 14.44 -6.77 -2.37
C GLY A 104 14.84 -5.28 -2.34
N GLN A 105 16.15 -5.03 -2.24
CA GLN A 105 16.69 -3.65 -2.29
C GLN A 105 16.85 -3.16 -3.73
N GLU A 106 17.19 -4.05 -4.65
CA GLU A 106 17.32 -3.76 -6.09
C GLU A 106 15.97 -3.97 -6.76
N THR A 107 15.34 -2.87 -7.14
CA THR A 107 13.99 -2.86 -7.72
C THR A 107 13.89 -1.83 -8.84
N PRO A 108 12.90 -1.94 -9.72
CA PRO A 108 12.63 -0.90 -10.73
C PRO A 108 12.35 0.49 -10.14
N LEU A 109 11.90 0.57 -8.87
CA LEU A 109 11.68 1.83 -8.17
C LEU A 109 12.96 2.41 -7.54
N GLY A 110 14.11 1.71 -7.63
CA GLY A 110 15.35 2.10 -6.96
C GLY A 110 15.27 2.08 -5.43
N THR A 111 14.21 1.56 -4.86
CA THR A 111 13.99 1.46 -3.41
C THR A 111 13.13 0.26 -3.07
N GLN A 112 13.25 -0.21 -1.83
CA GLN A 112 12.42 -1.31 -1.34
C GLN A 112 10.96 -0.89 -1.22
N PHE A 113 10.05 -1.78 -1.62
CA PHE A 113 8.60 -1.61 -1.50
C PHE A 113 7.91 -2.93 -1.19
N PHE A 114 6.64 -2.85 -0.79
CA PHE A 114 5.76 -4.01 -0.76
C PHE A 114 4.47 -3.77 -1.51
N VAL A 115 3.81 -4.87 -1.87
CA VAL A 115 2.50 -4.87 -2.52
C VAL A 115 1.51 -5.58 -1.62
N MET A 116 0.34 -4.98 -1.48
CA MET A 116 -0.80 -5.53 -0.75
C MET A 116 -2.10 -5.37 -1.54
N GLU A 117 -3.14 -6.04 -1.11
CA GLU A 117 -4.47 -5.86 -1.70
C GLU A 117 -4.98 -4.43 -1.52
N TYR A 118 -5.79 -4.00 -2.47
CA TYR A 118 -6.51 -2.72 -2.39
C TYR A 118 -7.84 -2.94 -1.69
N LEU A 119 -8.03 -2.31 -0.54
CA LEU A 119 -9.30 -2.34 0.19
C LEU A 119 -10.16 -1.14 -0.19
N VAL A 120 -11.40 -1.43 -0.60
CA VAL A 120 -12.40 -0.38 -0.82
C VAL A 120 -13.00 0.02 0.53
N GLY A 121 -12.95 1.30 0.85
CA GLY A 121 -13.45 1.80 2.13
C GLY A 121 -13.48 3.31 2.20
N THR A 122 -13.92 3.83 3.33
CA THR A 122 -13.95 5.26 3.63
C THR A 122 -12.87 5.61 4.66
N VAL A 123 -12.02 6.57 4.33
CA VAL A 123 -11.06 7.14 5.27
C VAL A 123 -11.75 8.27 6.05
N PHE A 124 -11.79 8.14 7.36
CA PHE A 124 -12.32 9.17 8.24
C PHE A 124 -11.16 10.06 8.72
N TRP A 125 -11.04 11.25 8.14
CA TRP A 125 -9.99 12.21 8.50
C TRP A 125 -10.28 12.94 9.80
N ASP A 126 -11.56 13.23 10.05
CA ASP A 126 -12.01 13.85 11.29
C ASP A 126 -12.50 12.77 12.27
N PRO A 127 -11.80 12.56 13.40
CA PRO A 127 -12.20 11.58 14.39
C PRO A 127 -13.55 11.89 15.06
N ALA A 128 -14.07 13.12 14.95
CA ALA A 128 -15.41 13.46 15.43
C ALA A 128 -16.52 12.89 14.54
N LEU A 129 -16.18 12.37 13.34
CA LEU A 129 -17.12 11.81 12.36
C LEU A 129 -18.29 12.75 12.07
N PRO A 130 -18.04 14.02 11.63
CA PRO A 130 -19.10 14.98 11.37
C PRO A 130 -20.05 14.44 10.29
N GLY A 131 -21.34 14.79 10.39
CA GLY A 131 -22.35 14.32 9.44
C GLY A 131 -22.88 12.90 9.68
N HIS A 132 -22.27 12.14 10.59
CA HIS A 132 -22.75 10.80 10.95
C HIS A 132 -23.64 10.83 12.20
N SER A 133 -24.60 9.88 12.27
CA SER A 133 -25.48 9.73 13.43
C SER A 133 -24.71 9.28 14.69
N ASN A 134 -25.30 9.53 15.88
CA ASN A 134 -24.71 9.08 17.13
C ASN A 134 -24.55 7.55 17.18
N SER A 135 -25.52 6.80 16.64
CA SER A 135 -25.45 5.34 16.58
C SER A 135 -24.30 4.87 15.68
N PHE A 136 -24.09 5.52 14.55
CA PHE A 136 -22.95 5.20 13.67
C PHE A 136 -21.62 5.47 14.37
N ARG A 137 -21.47 6.64 15.00
CA ARG A 137 -20.27 6.97 15.76
C ARG A 137 -19.99 5.96 16.88
N GLN A 138 -21.00 5.65 17.67
CA GLN A 138 -20.90 4.67 18.74
C GLN A 138 -20.42 3.29 18.20
N LYS A 139 -21.03 2.81 17.13
CA LYS A 139 -20.63 1.55 16.49
C LYS A 139 -19.18 1.59 16.00
N THR A 140 -18.78 2.65 15.32
CA THR A 140 -17.42 2.80 14.80
C THR A 140 -16.38 2.79 15.92
N PHE A 141 -16.62 3.53 17.02
CA PHE A 141 -15.68 3.52 18.15
C PHE A 141 -15.70 2.20 18.91
N THR A 142 -16.85 1.54 19.04
CA THR A 142 -16.93 0.21 19.66
C THR A 142 -16.10 -0.80 18.87
N GLU A 143 -16.21 -0.83 17.54
CA GLU A 143 -15.40 -1.69 16.69
C GLU A 143 -13.91 -1.39 16.81
N LEU A 144 -13.52 -0.11 16.82
CA LEU A 144 -12.13 0.30 16.99
C LEU A 144 -11.56 -0.23 18.33
N VAL A 145 -12.29 -0.06 19.43
CA VAL A 145 -11.87 -0.54 20.75
C VAL A 145 -11.80 -2.07 20.78
N THR A 146 -12.76 -2.75 20.14
CA THR A 146 -12.77 -4.21 20.04
C THR A 146 -11.54 -4.73 19.32
N ILE A 147 -11.18 -4.13 18.16
CA ILE A 147 -9.97 -4.51 17.41
C ILE A 147 -8.71 -4.24 18.24
N LEU A 148 -8.66 -3.09 18.93
CA LEU A 148 -7.52 -2.74 19.79
C LEU A 148 -7.37 -3.73 20.96
N SER A 149 -8.46 -4.14 21.59
CA SER A 149 -8.45 -5.18 22.64
C SER A 149 -7.88 -6.49 22.09
N LYS A 150 -8.38 -6.97 20.95
CA LYS A 150 -7.86 -8.17 20.29
C LYS A 150 -6.37 -8.08 19.97
N LEU A 151 -5.91 -6.91 19.53
CA LEU A 151 -4.48 -6.69 19.26
C LEU A 151 -3.63 -6.79 20.55
N HIS A 152 -4.13 -6.27 21.67
CA HIS A 152 -3.44 -6.34 22.96
C HIS A 152 -3.44 -7.76 23.56
N ASP A 153 -4.40 -8.59 23.19
CA ASP A 153 -4.47 -10.00 23.65
C ASP A 153 -3.50 -10.93 22.89
N LEU A 154 -2.87 -10.43 21.81
CA LEU A 154 -1.85 -11.18 21.07
C LEU A 154 -0.57 -11.27 21.90
N SER A 155 -0.11 -12.49 22.17
CA SER A 155 1.20 -12.71 22.78
C SER A 155 2.29 -12.49 21.73
N PRO A 156 3.28 -11.62 21.99
CA PRO A 156 4.46 -11.51 21.13
C PRO A 156 5.22 -12.86 21.14
N THR A 157 5.35 -13.48 19.99
CA THR A 157 6.17 -14.70 19.81
C THR A 157 7.58 -14.33 19.37
#